data_8ceb6fd436a7ad588ac2e91e91214bf8
#
_entry.id   8ceb6fd436a7ad588ac2e91e91214bf8
#
_cell.length_a   1.000
_cell.length_b   1.000
_cell.length_c   1.000
_cell.angle_alpha   90.00
_cell.angle_beta   90.00
_cell.angle_gamma   90.00
#
_symmetry.space_group_name_H-M   'P 1'
#
loop_
_entity.id
_entity.type
_entity.pdbx_description
1 polymer ?
#
loop_
_entity_poly.entity_id
_entity_poly.type
_entity_poly.pdbx_seq_one_letter_code
_entity_poly.pdbx_strand_id
1 'polypeptide(L)'
;MSASTPWQDRWAAVMMSNYGTPAVMLTRGAGSRVWDADGKEYIDLIAGIAVNALGHADPRMASALANQFTTLGHVSNLYASEPGLALAERLVSLVGDDSARVFFCNSGAEANEAAFKMTRLTGRSTVVVASGSFHGRTMGALALTAQPSKVDPSRPLPGDVVVVPYGDADALARAVDASTAAVFLEPIQGEGGVIVPGHDYLAHARRLTEDVGALLVVDEVQTGIGR
;
A
#
# COMPACT_ATOMS: atom_id res chain seq x y z
N MET A 1 -0.71 38.64 12.50
CA MET A 1 -0.92 37.45 13.36
C MET A 1 -1.63 36.41 12.50
N SER A 2 -1.01 35.29 12.24
CA SER A 2 -1.57 34.24 11.36
C SER A 2 -2.83 33.67 11.99
N ALA A 3 -3.90 33.55 11.20
CA ALA A 3 -5.17 32.91 11.62
C ALA A 3 -5.06 31.40 11.85
N SER A 4 -3.84 30.86 11.77
CA SER A 4 -3.56 29.41 11.84
C SER A 4 -3.50 28.83 13.26
N THR A 5 -3.26 29.64 14.28
CA THR A 5 -3.06 29.19 15.66
C THR A 5 -4.22 28.36 16.24
N PRO A 6 -5.51 28.69 16.00
CA PRO A 6 -6.61 27.95 16.63
C PRO A 6 -6.75 26.48 16.16
N TRP A 7 -6.43 26.13 14.92
CA TRP A 7 -6.61 24.76 14.44
C TRP A 7 -5.45 23.83 14.85
N GLN A 8 -4.25 24.36 14.98
CA GLN A 8 -3.09 23.59 15.47
C GLN A 8 -3.27 23.19 16.93
N ASP A 9 -3.77 24.13 17.76
CA ASP A 9 -4.10 23.84 19.16
C ASP A 9 -5.20 22.78 19.27
N ARG A 10 -6.22 22.87 18.43
CA ARG A 10 -7.28 21.85 18.35
C ARG A 10 -6.73 20.51 17.92
N TRP A 11 -5.83 20.47 16.91
CA TRP A 11 -5.17 19.26 16.46
C TRP A 11 -4.37 18.62 17.61
N ALA A 12 -3.51 19.37 18.26
CA ALA A 12 -2.68 18.90 19.35
C ALA A 12 -3.48 18.38 20.55
N ALA A 13 -4.67 18.93 20.77
CA ALA A 13 -5.55 18.53 21.87
C ALA A 13 -6.28 17.19 21.64
N VAL A 14 -6.50 16.76 20.38
CA VAL A 14 -7.36 15.61 20.07
C VAL A 14 -6.70 14.53 19.20
N MET A 15 -5.60 14.84 18.53
CA MET A 15 -4.93 13.89 17.64
C MET A 15 -3.73 13.25 18.35
N MET A 16 -3.59 11.94 18.17
CA MET A 16 -2.40 11.23 18.62
C MET A 16 -1.17 11.77 17.88
N SER A 17 -0.07 12.01 18.58
CA SER A 17 1.14 12.65 18.03
C SER A 17 2.05 11.67 17.24
N ASN A 18 1.48 10.68 16.57
CA ASN A 18 2.21 9.70 15.76
C ASN A 18 2.82 10.30 14.46
N TYR A 19 2.28 11.41 13.96
CA TYR A 19 2.80 12.17 12.81
C TYR A 19 3.15 13.63 13.13
N GLY A 20 2.93 14.06 14.37
CA GLY A 20 3.07 15.46 14.77
C GLY A 20 1.93 16.35 14.27
N THR A 21 2.04 17.67 14.57
CA THR A 21 1.07 18.66 14.09
C THR A 21 1.41 19.05 12.66
N PRO A 22 0.46 18.96 11.69
CA PRO A 22 0.71 19.40 10.32
C PRO A 22 1.05 20.89 10.21
N ALA A 23 1.89 21.25 9.24
CA ALA A 23 2.25 22.65 8.99
C ALA A 23 1.14 23.43 8.28
N VAL A 24 0.25 22.75 7.56
CA VAL A 24 -0.76 23.37 6.69
C VAL A 24 -2.10 22.67 6.91
N MET A 25 -3.19 23.44 7.02
CA MET A 25 -4.56 22.93 6.99
C MET A 25 -5.17 23.20 5.61
N LEU A 26 -5.33 22.15 4.80
CA LEU A 26 -5.98 22.26 3.49
C LEU A 26 -7.50 22.26 3.66
N THR A 27 -8.19 23.13 2.92
CA THR A 27 -9.64 23.35 3.04
C THR A 27 -10.40 23.09 1.75
N ARG A 28 -9.72 23.11 0.60
CA ARG A 28 -10.32 22.92 -0.72
C ARG A 28 -9.32 22.30 -1.69
N GLY A 29 -9.83 21.55 -2.67
CA GLY A 29 -9.06 21.03 -3.79
C GLY A 29 -9.87 21.07 -5.08
N ALA A 30 -9.19 21.22 -6.23
CA ALA A 30 -9.77 21.11 -7.57
C ALA A 30 -8.69 20.67 -8.57
N GLY A 31 -8.86 19.51 -9.21
CA GLY A 31 -7.81 18.92 -10.05
C GLY A 31 -6.51 18.74 -9.28
N SER A 32 -5.40 19.27 -9.76
CA SER A 32 -4.09 19.22 -9.11
C SER A 32 -3.78 20.43 -8.22
N ARG A 33 -4.80 21.19 -7.80
CA ARG A 33 -4.63 22.39 -6.96
C ARG A 33 -5.34 22.22 -5.63
N VAL A 34 -4.71 22.74 -4.56
CA VAL A 34 -5.29 22.75 -3.21
C VAL A 34 -5.11 24.13 -2.59
N TRP A 35 -5.97 24.47 -1.64
CA TRP A 35 -5.93 25.76 -0.92
C TRP A 35 -5.94 25.49 0.58
N ASP A 36 -5.13 26.26 1.30
CA ASP A 36 -5.11 26.20 2.76
C ASP A 36 -6.19 27.10 3.41
N ALA A 37 -6.20 27.11 4.74
CA ALA A 37 -7.15 27.87 5.53
C ALA A 37 -6.97 29.40 5.38
N ASP A 38 -5.80 29.85 4.96
CA ASP A 38 -5.49 31.27 4.70
C ASP A 38 -5.80 31.64 3.23
N GLY A 39 -6.29 30.69 2.42
CA GLY A 39 -6.64 30.87 1.02
C GLY A 39 -5.45 30.80 0.05
N LYS A 40 -4.27 30.43 0.53
CA LYS A 40 -3.09 30.26 -0.33
C LYS A 40 -3.23 29.00 -1.18
N GLU A 41 -2.91 29.15 -2.47
CA GLU A 41 -2.94 28.07 -3.46
C GLU A 41 -1.61 27.32 -3.52
N TYR A 42 -1.70 26.01 -3.70
CA TYR A 42 -0.58 25.10 -3.92
C TYR A 42 -0.87 24.16 -5.09
N ILE A 43 0.17 23.71 -5.78
CA ILE A 43 0.11 22.58 -6.69
C ILE A 43 0.34 21.31 -5.87
N ASP A 44 -0.61 20.39 -5.92
CA ASP A 44 -0.52 19.11 -5.20
C ASP A 44 0.27 18.09 -6.03
N LEU A 45 1.56 17.96 -5.73
CA LEU A 45 2.46 16.95 -6.32
C LEU A 45 2.53 15.66 -5.49
N ILE A 46 1.86 15.63 -4.32
CA ILE A 46 1.82 14.45 -3.45
C ILE A 46 0.61 13.58 -3.77
N ALA A 47 -0.49 14.21 -4.18
CA ALA A 47 -1.75 13.55 -4.56
C ALA A 47 -2.23 12.51 -3.53
N GLY A 48 -2.07 12.80 -2.23
CA GLY A 48 -2.41 11.87 -1.14
C GLY A 48 -1.52 10.62 -1.11
N ILE A 49 -0.25 10.75 -1.48
CA ILE A 49 0.72 9.66 -1.70
C ILE A 49 0.23 8.75 -2.84
N ALA A 50 0.10 9.37 -4.03
CA ALA A 50 -0.34 8.76 -5.28
C ALA A 50 -1.78 8.17 -5.27
N VAL A 51 -2.66 8.61 -4.36
CA VAL A 51 -4.05 8.11 -4.28
C VAL A 51 -4.99 8.87 -5.20
N ASN A 52 -4.82 10.20 -5.34
CA ASN A 52 -5.72 11.08 -6.09
C ASN A 52 -5.39 11.12 -7.59
N ALA A 53 -5.35 9.97 -8.26
CA ALA A 53 -5.01 9.88 -9.70
C ALA A 53 -5.94 10.70 -10.61
N LEU A 54 -7.21 10.93 -10.21
CA LEU A 54 -8.18 11.77 -10.93
C LEU A 54 -8.16 13.23 -10.48
N GLY A 55 -7.31 13.59 -9.52
CA GLY A 55 -7.29 14.91 -8.89
C GLY A 55 -8.42 15.10 -7.87
N HIS A 56 -8.44 16.29 -7.27
CA HIS A 56 -9.44 16.68 -6.28
C HIS A 56 -10.76 17.07 -6.93
N ALA A 57 -11.87 16.71 -6.28
CA ALA A 57 -13.23 17.12 -6.64
C ALA A 57 -13.65 16.75 -8.07
N ASP A 58 -13.23 15.58 -8.59
CA ASP A 58 -13.69 15.10 -9.90
C ASP A 58 -15.21 14.91 -9.88
N PRO A 59 -15.97 15.59 -10.77
CA PRO A 59 -17.42 15.58 -10.75
C PRO A 59 -18.03 14.23 -11.12
N ARG A 60 -17.33 13.39 -11.88
CA ARG A 60 -17.78 12.04 -12.24
C ARG A 60 -17.75 11.14 -11.02
N MET A 61 -16.67 11.18 -10.22
CA MET A 61 -16.60 10.46 -8.95
C MET A 61 -17.67 10.92 -7.97
N ALA A 62 -17.82 12.24 -7.80
CA ALA A 62 -18.83 12.80 -6.90
C ALA A 62 -20.24 12.33 -7.26
N SER A 63 -20.59 12.38 -8.55
CA SER A 63 -21.90 11.93 -9.04
C SER A 63 -22.08 10.41 -8.87
N ALA A 64 -21.08 9.60 -9.20
CA ALA A 64 -21.17 8.14 -9.06
C ALA A 64 -21.36 7.72 -7.58
N LEU A 65 -20.61 8.33 -6.66
CA LEU A 65 -20.74 8.08 -5.23
C LEU A 65 -22.12 8.51 -4.70
N ALA A 66 -22.59 9.71 -5.06
CA ALA A 66 -23.92 10.19 -4.64
C ALA A 66 -25.02 9.25 -5.11
N ASN A 67 -24.98 8.81 -6.37
CA ASN A 67 -25.95 7.87 -6.93
C ASN A 67 -25.92 6.52 -6.21
N GLN A 68 -24.71 5.99 -5.94
CA GLN A 68 -24.58 4.73 -5.22
C GLN A 68 -25.12 4.82 -3.78
N PHE A 69 -24.80 5.90 -3.06
CA PHE A 69 -25.27 6.10 -1.69
C PHE A 69 -26.80 6.23 -1.60
N THR A 70 -27.43 6.81 -2.60
CA THR A 70 -28.91 6.89 -2.65
C THR A 70 -29.58 5.57 -3.05
N THR A 71 -28.81 4.65 -3.63
CA THR A 71 -29.31 3.32 -4.05
C THR A 71 -29.05 2.27 -2.99
N LEU A 72 -27.80 2.11 -2.58
CA LEU A 72 -27.35 1.11 -1.62
C LEU A 72 -25.99 1.55 -1.04
N GLY A 73 -25.95 1.79 0.27
CA GLY A 73 -24.72 2.14 0.98
C GLY A 73 -23.85 0.91 1.29
N HIS A 74 -23.73 0.56 2.56
CA HIS A 74 -22.94 -0.59 3.02
C HIS A 74 -23.80 -1.81 3.26
N VAL A 75 -23.33 -3.00 2.81
CA VAL A 75 -24.04 -4.28 3.00
C VAL A 75 -23.20 -5.39 3.63
N SER A 76 -21.94 -5.16 3.94
CA SER A 76 -20.93 -6.16 4.34
C SER A 76 -20.71 -7.29 3.32
N ASN A 77 -19.69 -8.12 3.57
CA ASN A 77 -19.37 -9.28 2.70
C ASN A 77 -20.35 -10.48 2.90
N LEU A 78 -21.40 -10.31 3.70
CA LEU A 78 -22.48 -11.29 3.81
C LEU A 78 -23.41 -11.26 2.59
N TYR A 79 -23.39 -10.18 1.82
CA TYR A 79 -24.23 -9.97 0.64
C TYR A 79 -23.37 -9.53 -0.55
N ALA A 80 -23.76 -9.96 -1.73
CA ALA A 80 -23.17 -9.46 -2.96
C ALA A 80 -23.74 -8.09 -3.33
N SER A 81 -22.94 -7.26 -3.99
CA SER A 81 -23.38 -6.00 -4.58
C SER A 81 -22.81 -5.86 -5.98
N GLU A 82 -23.58 -5.29 -6.90
CA GLU A 82 -23.18 -5.12 -8.30
C GLU A 82 -21.85 -4.36 -8.46
N PRO A 83 -21.60 -3.21 -7.79
CA PRO A 83 -20.33 -2.51 -7.91
C PRO A 83 -19.13 -3.35 -7.45
N GLY A 84 -19.29 -4.15 -6.41
CA GLY A 84 -18.23 -5.04 -5.90
C GLY A 84 -17.89 -6.14 -6.89
N LEU A 85 -18.91 -6.80 -7.49
CA LEU A 85 -18.71 -7.84 -8.51
C LEU A 85 -18.06 -7.27 -9.75
N ALA A 86 -18.60 -6.19 -10.32
CA ALA A 86 -18.06 -5.56 -11.53
C ALA A 86 -16.59 -5.12 -11.35
N LEU A 87 -16.22 -4.59 -10.17
CA LEU A 87 -14.83 -4.25 -9.87
C LEU A 87 -13.95 -5.50 -9.81
N ALA A 88 -14.41 -6.57 -9.15
CA ALA A 88 -13.64 -7.82 -9.04
C ALA A 88 -13.41 -8.44 -10.43
N GLU A 89 -14.43 -8.52 -11.28
CA GLU A 89 -14.33 -9.00 -12.66
C GLU A 89 -13.34 -8.17 -13.48
N ARG A 90 -13.39 -6.83 -13.34
CA ARG A 90 -12.44 -5.95 -14.01
C ARG A 90 -11.00 -6.19 -13.56
N LEU A 91 -10.75 -6.38 -12.27
CA LEU A 91 -9.43 -6.65 -11.73
C LEU A 91 -8.90 -8.01 -12.22
N VAL A 92 -9.69 -9.07 -12.20
CA VAL A 92 -9.34 -10.38 -12.76
C VAL A 92 -8.97 -10.26 -14.24
N SER A 93 -9.78 -9.53 -15.02
CA SER A 93 -9.48 -9.27 -16.44
C SER A 93 -8.16 -8.53 -16.65
N LEU A 94 -7.78 -7.60 -15.76
CA LEU A 94 -6.51 -6.87 -15.85
C LEU A 94 -5.30 -7.75 -15.49
N VAL A 95 -5.46 -8.68 -14.56
CA VAL A 95 -4.43 -9.68 -14.21
C VAL A 95 -4.22 -10.68 -15.36
N GLY A 96 -5.26 -10.97 -16.14
CA GLY A 96 -5.18 -11.89 -17.28
C GLY A 96 -5.10 -13.37 -16.88
N ASP A 97 -5.55 -13.71 -15.69
CA ASP A 97 -5.61 -15.08 -15.18
C ASP A 97 -7.00 -15.36 -14.62
N ASP A 98 -7.77 -16.22 -15.29
CA ASP A 98 -9.14 -16.57 -14.90
C ASP A 98 -9.21 -17.31 -13.55
N SER A 99 -8.10 -17.86 -13.06
CA SER A 99 -8.01 -18.46 -11.73
C SER A 99 -7.85 -17.43 -10.62
N ALA A 100 -7.52 -16.18 -10.94
CA ALA A 100 -7.34 -15.10 -9.97
C ALA A 100 -8.62 -14.84 -9.16
N ARG A 101 -8.44 -14.44 -7.92
CA ARG A 101 -9.54 -14.07 -7.01
C ARG A 101 -9.21 -12.75 -6.32
N VAL A 102 -10.23 -11.97 -6.03
CA VAL A 102 -10.12 -10.64 -5.43
C VAL A 102 -10.57 -10.68 -3.97
N PHE A 103 -9.77 -10.09 -3.12
CA PHE A 103 -10.09 -9.81 -1.73
C PHE A 103 -10.06 -8.30 -1.51
N PHE A 104 -11.18 -7.71 -1.12
CA PHE A 104 -11.28 -6.29 -0.81
C PHE A 104 -10.98 -6.02 0.66
N CYS A 105 -10.17 -5.01 0.91
CA CYS A 105 -9.82 -4.51 2.24
C CYS A 105 -9.74 -2.97 2.24
N ASN A 106 -9.43 -2.35 3.38
CA ASN A 106 -9.54 -0.90 3.53
C ASN A 106 -8.20 -0.17 3.32
N SER A 107 -7.10 -0.89 3.24
CA SER A 107 -5.76 -0.28 3.11
C SER A 107 -4.74 -1.25 2.52
N GLY A 108 -3.63 -0.71 1.99
CA GLY A 108 -2.48 -1.51 1.58
C GLY A 108 -1.85 -2.29 2.75
N ALA A 109 -1.87 -1.74 3.97
CA ALA A 109 -1.42 -2.45 5.16
C ALA A 109 -2.26 -3.70 5.43
N GLU A 110 -3.60 -3.63 5.30
CA GLU A 110 -4.49 -4.79 5.42
C GLU A 110 -4.29 -5.81 4.30
N ALA A 111 -4.03 -5.34 3.07
CA ALA A 111 -3.71 -6.23 1.95
C ALA A 111 -2.42 -7.02 2.22
N ASN A 112 -1.37 -6.34 2.65
CA ASN A 112 -0.10 -6.98 3.02
C ASN A 112 -0.22 -7.86 4.27
N GLU A 113 -1.05 -7.49 5.25
CA GLU A 113 -1.38 -8.33 6.41
C GLU A 113 -2.08 -9.63 5.98
N ALA A 114 -3.03 -9.54 5.05
CA ALA A 114 -3.69 -10.71 4.48
C ALA A 114 -2.70 -11.61 3.72
N ALA A 115 -1.85 -11.03 2.87
CA ALA A 115 -0.80 -11.76 2.16
C ALA A 115 0.19 -12.40 3.14
N PHE A 116 0.64 -11.69 4.18
CA PHE A 116 1.50 -12.25 5.22
C PHE A 116 0.83 -13.41 5.96
N LYS A 117 -0.45 -13.28 6.29
CA LYS A 117 -1.21 -14.39 6.89
C LYS A 117 -1.31 -15.60 5.94
N MET A 118 -1.48 -15.39 4.63
CA MET A 118 -1.51 -16.47 3.64
C MET A 118 -0.20 -17.23 3.56
N THR A 119 0.96 -16.62 3.85
CA THR A 119 2.25 -17.32 3.85
C THR A 119 2.24 -18.52 4.80
N ARG A 120 1.45 -18.47 5.88
CA ARG A 120 1.35 -19.57 6.86
C ARG A 120 0.71 -20.83 6.29
N LEU A 121 -0.07 -20.72 5.21
CA LEU A 121 -0.66 -21.88 4.52
C LEU A 121 0.37 -22.71 3.76
N THR A 122 1.57 -22.18 3.53
CA THR A 122 2.69 -22.94 2.95
C THR A 122 3.33 -23.95 3.93
N GLY A 123 3.02 -23.82 5.23
CA GLY A 123 3.68 -24.58 6.31
C GLY A 123 5.10 -24.13 6.62
N ARG A 124 5.55 -23.00 6.05
CA ARG A 124 6.91 -22.43 6.20
C ARG A 124 6.84 -21.10 6.94
N SER A 125 7.98 -20.62 7.46
CA SER A 125 8.01 -19.41 8.29
C SER A 125 8.79 -18.24 7.69
N THR A 126 9.83 -18.50 6.90
CA THR A 126 10.74 -17.47 6.40
C THR A 126 10.10 -16.63 5.31
N VAL A 127 10.13 -15.32 5.48
CA VAL A 127 9.68 -14.34 4.47
C VAL A 127 10.85 -13.46 4.08
N VAL A 128 11.15 -13.38 2.80
CA VAL A 128 12.22 -12.53 2.27
C VAL A 128 11.63 -11.21 1.78
N VAL A 129 12.23 -10.10 2.20
CA VAL A 129 11.85 -8.73 1.81
C VAL A 129 13.07 -7.94 1.33
N ALA A 130 12.87 -6.86 0.62
CA ALA A 130 13.96 -6.01 0.16
C ALA A 130 14.25 -4.87 1.14
N SER A 131 15.50 -4.47 1.28
CA SER A 131 15.90 -3.28 2.06
C SER A 131 15.22 -2.03 1.50
N GLY A 132 14.79 -1.12 2.38
CA GLY A 132 14.06 0.09 2.02
C GLY A 132 12.58 -0.13 1.68
N SER A 133 12.07 -1.36 1.71
CA SER A 133 10.65 -1.66 1.44
C SER A 133 9.71 -0.99 2.44
N PHE A 134 8.49 -0.71 1.98
CA PHE A 134 7.40 -0.24 2.81
C PHE A 134 6.10 -0.99 2.50
N HIS A 135 5.67 -1.84 3.42
CA HIS A 135 4.48 -2.68 3.23
C HIS A 135 3.31 -2.34 4.18
N GLY A 136 3.52 -1.40 5.08
CA GLY A 136 2.49 -0.93 6.02
C GLY A 136 2.97 -0.77 7.45
N ARG A 137 2.00 -0.45 8.35
CA ARG A 137 2.28 -0.17 9.77
C ARG A 137 1.47 -1.02 10.75
N THR A 138 0.66 -1.97 10.29
CA THR A 138 0.11 -3.03 11.13
C THR A 138 1.21 -4.01 11.50
N MET A 139 1.06 -4.80 12.55
CA MET A 139 2.17 -5.59 13.09
C MET A 139 2.83 -6.54 12.06
N GLY A 140 2.05 -7.27 11.26
CA GLY A 140 2.58 -8.13 10.20
C GLY A 140 3.16 -7.33 9.03
N ALA A 141 2.44 -6.34 8.52
CA ALA A 141 2.92 -5.47 7.43
C ALA A 141 4.17 -4.66 7.86
N LEU A 142 4.26 -4.25 9.14
CA LEU A 142 5.43 -3.58 9.68
C LEU A 142 6.64 -4.52 9.77
N ALA A 143 6.43 -5.81 10.08
CA ALA A 143 7.49 -6.81 10.07
C ALA A 143 8.13 -6.96 8.68
N LEU A 144 7.34 -6.76 7.61
CA LEU A 144 7.80 -6.80 6.22
C LEU A 144 8.43 -5.48 5.75
N THR A 145 8.24 -4.38 6.50
CA THR A 145 8.80 -3.07 6.18
C THR A 145 10.27 -3.02 6.62
N ALA A 146 11.20 -2.88 5.64
CA ALA A 146 12.64 -2.92 5.91
C ALA A 146 13.23 -1.51 6.02
N GLN A 147 12.66 -0.69 6.90
CA GLN A 147 13.10 0.68 7.25
C GLN A 147 13.30 0.79 8.76
N PRO A 148 14.55 0.71 9.28
CA PRO A 148 14.83 0.62 10.72
C PRO A 148 14.15 1.69 11.58
N SER A 149 14.14 2.95 11.13
CA SER A 149 13.51 4.04 11.88
C SER A 149 12.00 3.86 12.12
N LYS A 150 11.31 3.08 11.27
CA LYS A 150 9.88 2.77 11.41
C LYS A 150 9.65 1.48 12.21
N VAL A 151 10.57 0.54 12.11
CA VAL A 151 10.45 -0.83 12.65
C VAL A 151 10.92 -0.95 14.08
N ASP A 152 12.09 -0.39 14.40
CA ASP A 152 12.78 -0.60 15.69
C ASP A 152 11.95 -0.19 16.91
N PRO A 153 11.18 0.91 16.91
CA PRO A 153 10.33 1.27 18.04
C PRO A 153 9.25 0.25 18.40
N SER A 154 8.90 -0.65 17.46
CA SER A 154 7.79 -1.60 17.61
C SER A 154 8.23 -3.05 17.81
N ARG A 155 9.54 -3.28 17.99
CA ARG A 155 10.06 -4.64 18.21
C ARG A 155 9.64 -5.22 19.58
N PRO A 156 9.42 -6.55 19.71
CA PRO A 156 9.60 -7.58 18.67
C PRO A 156 8.41 -7.62 17.69
N LEU A 157 8.71 -7.90 16.41
CA LEU A 157 7.72 -8.05 15.36
C LEU A 157 7.50 -9.53 15.01
N PRO A 158 6.35 -9.92 14.45
CA PRO A 158 6.05 -11.29 14.10
C PRO A 158 6.81 -11.77 12.86
N GLY A 159 7.15 -13.07 12.84
CA GLY A 159 7.70 -13.77 11.67
C GLY A 159 9.21 -13.80 11.61
N ASP A 160 9.72 -14.70 10.77
CA ASP A 160 11.14 -14.83 10.45
C ASP A 160 11.38 -14.07 9.14
N VAL A 161 11.78 -12.80 9.25
CA VAL A 161 11.95 -11.92 8.09
C VAL A 161 13.43 -11.76 7.76
N VAL A 162 13.80 -12.11 6.54
CA VAL A 162 15.12 -11.95 5.95
C VAL A 162 15.14 -10.76 5.02
N VAL A 163 16.03 -9.80 5.24
CA VAL A 163 16.17 -8.59 4.44
C VAL A 163 17.34 -8.73 3.48
N VAL A 164 17.08 -8.53 2.18
CA VAL A 164 18.11 -8.53 1.13
C VAL A 164 18.22 -7.15 0.48
N PRO A 165 19.37 -6.77 -0.11
CA PRO A 165 19.44 -5.54 -0.90
C PRO A 165 18.44 -5.54 -2.05
N TYR A 166 17.72 -4.43 -2.25
CA TYR A 166 16.77 -4.32 -3.35
C TYR A 166 17.48 -4.27 -4.70
N GLY A 167 17.01 -5.08 -5.65
CA GLY A 167 17.60 -5.18 -6.99
C GLY A 167 18.84 -6.10 -7.08
N ASP A 168 19.33 -6.65 -5.97
CA ASP A 168 20.43 -7.62 -5.96
C ASP A 168 19.88 -9.05 -6.16
N ALA A 169 19.93 -9.53 -7.40
CA ALA A 169 19.43 -10.86 -7.77
C ALA A 169 20.21 -12.00 -7.11
N ASP A 170 21.53 -11.82 -6.92
CA ASP A 170 22.38 -12.84 -6.29
C ASP A 170 22.12 -12.95 -4.78
N ALA A 171 21.90 -11.80 -4.11
CA ALA A 171 21.51 -11.79 -2.70
C ALA A 171 20.14 -12.44 -2.50
N LEU A 172 19.19 -12.15 -3.39
CA LEU A 172 17.86 -12.78 -3.38
C LEU A 172 17.98 -14.30 -3.57
N ALA A 173 18.76 -14.76 -4.54
CA ALA A 173 18.98 -16.19 -4.80
C ALA A 173 19.61 -16.93 -3.62
N ARG A 174 20.50 -16.27 -2.86
CA ARG A 174 21.09 -16.86 -1.63
C ARG A 174 20.13 -16.92 -0.46
N ALA A 175 19.13 -16.05 -0.42
CA ALA A 175 18.16 -15.96 0.68
C ALA A 175 16.93 -16.84 0.49
N VAL A 176 16.61 -17.23 -0.75
CA VAL A 176 15.44 -18.06 -1.07
C VAL A 176 15.82 -19.53 -1.06
N ASP A 177 15.20 -20.29 -0.18
CA ASP A 177 15.43 -21.74 -0.04
C ASP A 177 14.15 -22.50 0.30
N ALA A 178 14.27 -23.78 0.62
CA ALA A 178 13.13 -24.66 0.96
C ALA A 178 12.37 -24.22 2.23
N SER A 179 12.93 -23.36 3.09
CA SER A 179 12.25 -22.78 4.26
C SER A 179 11.46 -21.53 3.94
N THR A 180 11.66 -20.96 2.75
CA THR A 180 11.01 -19.70 2.33
C THR A 180 9.52 -19.92 2.07
N ALA A 181 8.69 -19.18 2.81
CA ALA A 181 7.24 -19.14 2.64
C ALA A 181 6.86 -18.18 1.51
N ALA A 182 7.50 -17.02 1.45
CA ALA A 182 7.23 -16.00 0.46
C ALA A 182 8.40 -15.03 0.26
N VAL A 183 8.40 -14.37 -0.90
CA VAL A 183 9.17 -13.17 -1.22
C VAL A 183 8.20 -12.02 -1.43
N PHE A 184 8.39 -10.88 -0.74
CA PHE A 184 7.59 -9.66 -0.90
C PHE A 184 8.44 -8.58 -1.57
N LEU A 185 7.98 -8.04 -2.69
CA LEU A 185 8.68 -7.01 -3.45
C LEU A 185 7.72 -5.94 -3.96
N GLU A 186 8.17 -4.70 -3.97
CA GLU A 186 7.56 -3.62 -4.74
C GLU A 186 8.14 -3.63 -6.17
N PRO A 187 7.37 -3.42 -7.24
CA PRO A 187 7.91 -3.27 -8.60
C PRO A 187 8.85 -2.07 -8.73
N ILE A 188 8.51 -0.99 -8.03
CA ILE A 188 9.31 0.22 -7.83
C ILE A 188 9.14 0.61 -6.37
N GLN A 189 10.21 0.75 -5.61
CA GLN A 189 10.10 1.22 -4.24
C GLN A 189 9.73 2.69 -4.20
N GLY A 190 8.51 3.01 -3.72
CA GLY A 190 8.04 4.39 -3.58
C GLY A 190 8.67 5.10 -2.38
N GLU A 191 8.43 4.60 -1.19
CA GLU A 191 8.94 5.15 0.09
C GLU A 191 10.47 5.09 0.20
N GLY A 192 11.11 4.15 -0.47
CA GLY A 192 12.57 4.01 -0.54
C GLY A 192 13.26 5.09 -1.38
N GLY A 193 12.51 5.91 -2.14
CA GLY A 193 13.05 7.00 -2.97
C GLY A 193 12.84 6.83 -4.47
N VAL A 194 11.76 6.17 -4.89
CA VAL A 194 11.43 5.86 -6.30
C VAL A 194 12.57 5.05 -6.95
N ILE A 195 12.91 3.93 -6.33
CA ILE A 195 14.00 3.07 -6.79
C ILE A 195 13.45 2.03 -7.75
N VAL A 196 13.96 2.03 -8.98
CA VAL A 196 13.61 1.06 -10.03
C VAL A 196 14.67 -0.04 -10.05
N PRO A 197 14.30 -1.33 -9.91
CA PRO A 197 15.27 -2.43 -9.96
C PRO A 197 15.68 -2.71 -11.41
N GLY A 198 16.69 -3.56 -11.60
CA GLY A 198 17.05 -4.07 -12.92
C GLY A 198 15.86 -4.76 -13.61
N HIS A 199 15.80 -4.67 -14.95
CA HIS A 199 14.66 -5.12 -15.77
C HIS A 199 14.19 -6.55 -15.46
N ASP A 200 15.11 -7.47 -15.17
CA ASP A 200 14.78 -8.89 -14.97
C ASP A 200 14.60 -9.29 -13.51
N TYR A 201 14.68 -8.34 -12.57
CA TYR A 201 14.68 -8.65 -11.13
C TYR A 201 13.41 -9.37 -10.66
N LEU A 202 12.23 -8.89 -11.05
CA LEU A 202 10.96 -9.53 -10.69
C LEU A 202 10.77 -10.88 -11.38
N ALA A 203 11.19 -11.00 -12.66
CA ALA A 203 11.16 -12.27 -13.36
C ALA A 203 12.12 -13.29 -12.73
N HIS A 204 13.27 -12.84 -12.21
CA HIS A 204 14.19 -13.67 -11.45
C HIS A 204 13.56 -14.12 -10.12
N ALA A 205 12.96 -13.20 -9.37
CA ALA A 205 12.24 -13.51 -8.13
C ALA A 205 11.13 -14.55 -8.36
N ARG A 206 10.39 -14.42 -9.48
CA ARG A 206 9.36 -15.39 -9.85
C ARG A 206 9.94 -16.79 -10.04
N ARG A 207 11.01 -16.93 -10.82
CA ARG A 207 11.67 -18.24 -11.02
C ARG A 207 12.14 -18.85 -9.70
N LEU A 208 12.83 -18.08 -8.87
CA LEU A 208 13.33 -18.55 -7.58
C LEU A 208 12.20 -19.05 -6.67
N THR A 209 11.09 -18.33 -6.62
CA THR A 209 9.94 -18.73 -5.79
C THR A 209 9.25 -19.98 -6.34
N GLU A 210 9.12 -20.11 -7.65
CA GLU A 210 8.59 -21.33 -8.29
C GLU A 210 9.46 -22.56 -8.01
N ASP A 211 10.77 -22.44 -8.15
CA ASP A 211 11.72 -23.54 -7.96
C ASP A 211 11.63 -24.17 -6.55
N VAL A 212 11.34 -23.35 -5.53
CA VAL A 212 11.21 -23.81 -4.14
C VAL A 212 9.76 -23.96 -3.68
N GLY A 213 8.78 -23.60 -4.51
CA GLY A 213 7.36 -23.61 -4.16
C GLY A 213 6.99 -22.56 -3.11
N ALA A 214 7.67 -21.41 -3.08
CA ALA A 214 7.34 -20.25 -2.27
C ALA A 214 6.35 -19.33 -2.99
N LEU A 215 5.67 -18.46 -2.25
CA LEU A 215 4.82 -17.42 -2.83
C LEU A 215 5.67 -16.23 -3.29
N LEU A 216 5.31 -15.63 -4.42
CA LEU A 216 5.76 -14.28 -4.78
C LEU A 216 4.61 -13.30 -4.52
N VAL A 217 4.84 -12.33 -3.66
CA VAL A 217 3.89 -11.24 -3.39
C VAL A 217 4.47 -9.95 -4.00
N VAL A 218 3.73 -9.38 -4.92
CA VAL A 218 4.09 -8.11 -5.57
C VAL A 218 3.19 -7.02 -4.99
N ASP A 219 3.81 -6.09 -4.24
CA ASP A 219 3.11 -4.95 -3.65
C ASP A 219 3.04 -3.79 -4.65
N GLU A 220 1.89 -3.64 -5.27
CA GLU A 220 1.61 -2.57 -6.23
C GLU A 220 0.79 -1.41 -5.62
N VAL A 221 0.75 -1.26 -4.31
CA VAL A 221 0.00 -0.19 -3.64
C VAL A 221 0.41 1.19 -4.17
N GLN A 222 1.68 1.41 -4.51
CA GLN A 222 2.17 2.68 -5.06
C GLN A 222 2.55 2.62 -6.54
N THR A 223 2.28 1.53 -7.25
CA THR A 223 2.69 1.35 -8.67
C THR A 223 1.57 0.81 -9.56
N GLY A 224 0.52 0.20 -9.00
CA GLY A 224 -0.57 -0.39 -9.75
C GLY A 224 -1.65 0.61 -10.17
N ILE A 225 -2.47 0.22 -11.17
CA ILE A 225 -3.70 0.93 -11.61
C ILE A 225 -3.43 2.39 -12.02
N GLY A 226 -2.30 2.67 -12.64
CA GLY A 226 -1.96 4.00 -13.18
C GLY A 226 -1.36 4.99 -12.17
N ARG A 227 -0.82 4.49 -11.09
CA ARG A 227 -0.11 5.31 -10.10
C ARG A 227 1.29 5.67 -10.55
#